data_bc881b2f93fac957e7d8299b6565d99a
#
_entry.id   bc881b2f93fac957e7d8299b6565d99a
#
_cell.length_a   1.000
_cell.length_b   1.000
_cell.length_c   1.000
_cell.angle_alpha   90.00
_cell.angle_beta   90.00
_cell.angle_gamma   90.00
#
_symmetry.space_group_name_H-M   'P 1'
#
loop_
_entity.id
_entity.type
_entity.pdbx_description
1 polymer ?
#
loop_
_entity_poly.entity_id
_entity_poly.type
_entity_poly.pdbx_seq_one_letter_code
_entity_poly.pdbx_strand_id
1 'polypeptide(L)'
;MVKWEIDPTGLEMEFYKDVNELLVNSPHQWTVTCGFRSAAESNRLHAIYLAGGPRAAPGGLSPHNIGEAIDVVHDSSDKPGTQMDWDVSHDAWKWLFDAIKRHPRLHSGLSFNDTPHIESLKFTRDKKRHADGSYYIPVQNLHYLEKRPETRSV
;
A
#
# COMPACT_ATOMS: atom_id res chain seq x y z
N MET A 1 8.02 -0.44 15.91
CA MET A 1 8.56 0.85 15.40
C MET A 1 8.34 0.91 13.90
N VAL A 2 8.10 2.08 13.36
CA VAL A 2 7.84 2.27 11.93
C VAL A 2 8.67 3.42 11.38
N LYS A 3 9.23 3.23 10.19
CA LYS A 3 9.88 4.29 9.42
C LYS A 3 9.05 4.56 8.16
N TRP A 4 8.74 5.82 7.92
CA TRP A 4 8.10 6.28 6.69
C TRP A 4 9.18 6.80 5.74
N GLU A 5 9.44 6.08 4.65
CA GLU A 5 10.37 6.50 3.60
C GLU A 5 9.69 7.41 2.58
N ILE A 6 8.39 7.61 2.72
CA ILE A 6 7.60 8.49 1.85
C ILE A 6 6.86 9.51 2.71
N ASP A 7 6.47 10.63 2.09
CA ASP A 7 5.65 11.63 2.75
C ASP A 7 4.20 11.11 2.83
N PRO A 8 3.59 11.00 4.02
CA PRO A 8 2.23 10.50 4.16
C PRO A 8 1.13 11.50 3.79
N THR A 9 1.47 12.74 3.42
CA THR A 9 0.46 13.80 3.17
C THR A 9 -0.54 13.45 2.08
N GLY A 10 -0.18 12.60 1.12
CA GLY A 10 -1.10 12.15 0.06
C GLY A 10 -2.09 11.08 0.50
N LEU A 11 -1.93 10.52 1.70
CA LEU A 11 -2.81 9.46 2.18
C LEU A 11 -4.13 10.04 2.73
N GLU A 12 -5.20 9.27 2.57
CA GLU A 12 -6.47 9.57 3.22
C GLU A 12 -6.29 9.50 4.73
N MET A 13 -6.86 10.46 5.47
CA MET A 13 -6.52 10.69 6.88
C MET A 13 -6.88 9.51 7.80
N GLU A 14 -8.07 8.94 7.65
CA GLU A 14 -8.49 7.79 8.46
C GLU A 14 -7.61 6.58 8.18
N PHE A 15 -7.32 6.33 6.90
CA PHE A 15 -6.44 5.25 6.50
C PHE A 15 -5.03 5.43 7.06
N TYR A 16 -4.48 6.65 6.97
CA TYR A 16 -3.17 6.95 7.56
C TYR A 16 -3.14 6.66 9.07
N LYS A 17 -4.15 7.12 9.80
CA LYS A 17 -4.23 6.85 11.25
C LYS A 17 -4.27 5.36 11.55
N ASP A 18 -5.07 4.61 10.81
CA ASP A 18 -5.22 3.18 11.01
C ASP A 18 -3.91 2.42 10.77
N VAL A 19 -3.24 2.67 9.65
CA VAL A 19 -1.98 1.97 9.34
C VAL A 19 -0.84 2.41 10.23
N ASN A 20 -0.76 3.69 10.57
CA ASN A 20 0.28 4.18 11.47
C ASN A 20 0.12 3.57 12.86
N GLU A 21 -1.08 3.53 13.40
CA GLU A 21 -1.36 2.90 14.70
C GLU A 21 -1.03 1.41 14.68
N LEU A 22 -1.43 0.70 13.63
CA LEU A 22 -1.13 -0.72 13.46
C LEU A 22 0.38 -0.97 13.51
N LEU A 23 1.14 -0.22 12.74
CA LEU A 23 2.58 -0.43 12.60
C LEU A 23 3.36 0.04 13.82
N VAL A 24 2.96 1.15 14.44
CA VAL A 24 3.59 1.64 15.67
C VAL A 24 3.39 0.68 16.82
N ASN A 25 2.24 0.04 16.91
CA ASN A 25 1.93 -0.93 17.97
C ASN A 25 2.45 -2.34 17.68
N SER A 26 3.07 -2.55 16.53
CA SER A 26 3.68 -3.84 16.18
C SER A 26 4.89 -4.14 17.08
N PRO A 27 5.07 -5.40 17.51
CA PRO A 27 6.31 -5.83 18.16
C PRO A 27 7.50 -5.93 17.20
N HIS A 28 7.26 -5.75 15.89
CA HIS A 28 8.28 -5.80 14.84
C HIS A 28 8.48 -4.41 14.24
N GLN A 29 9.63 -4.21 13.58
CA GLN A 29 9.92 -2.97 12.88
C GLN A 29 9.47 -3.04 11.43
N TRP A 30 8.87 -1.95 10.95
CA TRP A 30 8.37 -1.83 9.60
C TRP A 30 8.86 -0.57 8.91
N THR A 31 9.08 -0.67 7.62
CA THR A 31 9.38 0.47 6.75
C THR A 31 8.27 0.61 5.73
N VAL A 32 7.67 1.79 5.65
CA VAL A 32 6.68 2.11 4.61
C VAL A 32 7.43 2.64 3.40
N THR A 33 7.34 1.92 2.29
CA THR A 33 8.11 2.20 1.07
C THR A 33 7.29 2.86 -0.04
N CYS A 34 5.97 2.77 0.01
CA CYS A 34 5.09 3.34 -0.99
C CYS A 34 3.80 3.82 -0.32
N GLY A 35 3.24 4.92 -0.82
CA GLY A 35 1.98 5.48 -0.34
C GLY A 35 1.15 6.01 -1.49
N PHE A 36 0.74 7.28 -1.44
CA PHE A 36 0.03 7.90 -2.55
C PHE A 36 0.90 7.89 -3.81
N ARG A 37 0.26 7.58 -4.93
CA ARG A 37 0.89 7.53 -6.24
C ARG A 37 0.00 8.22 -7.24
N SER A 38 0.55 9.15 -8.03
CA SER A 38 -0.20 9.82 -9.07
C SER A 38 -0.64 8.85 -10.18
N ALA A 39 -1.66 9.24 -10.93
CA ALA A 39 -2.09 8.46 -12.11
C ALA A 39 -0.96 8.35 -13.14
N ALA A 40 -0.17 9.43 -13.33
CA ALA A 40 0.99 9.42 -14.24
C ALA A 40 2.05 8.41 -13.80
N GLU A 41 2.39 8.36 -12.51
CA GLU A 41 3.34 7.39 -11.97
C GLU A 41 2.82 5.95 -12.10
N SER A 42 1.54 5.73 -11.84
CA SER A 42 0.92 4.41 -12.03
C SER A 42 0.96 3.97 -13.49
N ASN A 43 0.74 4.88 -14.43
CA ASN A 43 0.85 4.59 -15.85
C ASN A 43 2.28 4.20 -16.24
N ARG A 44 3.28 4.88 -15.68
CA ARG A 44 4.69 4.56 -15.89
C ARG A 44 5.01 3.13 -15.41
N LEU A 45 4.57 2.79 -14.19
CA LEU A 45 4.78 1.46 -13.61
C LEU A 45 4.02 0.37 -14.37
N HIS A 46 2.81 0.69 -14.85
CA HIS A 46 2.03 -0.25 -15.65
C HIS A 46 2.71 -0.55 -16.98
N ALA A 47 3.32 0.44 -17.63
CA ALA A 47 4.11 0.23 -18.85
C ALA A 47 5.30 -0.71 -18.60
N ILE A 48 5.97 -0.57 -17.46
CA ILE A 48 7.05 -1.48 -17.04
C ILE A 48 6.51 -2.89 -16.82
N TYR A 49 5.34 -3.03 -16.19
CA TYR A 49 4.68 -4.33 -16.01
C TYR A 49 4.36 -5.01 -17.35
N LEU A 50 3.79 -4.26 -18.30
CA LEU A 50 3.49 -4.80 -19.62
C LEU A 50 4.75 -5.26 -20.39
N ALA A 51 5.92 -4.70 -20.05
CA ALA A 51 7.21 -5.11 -20.61
C ALA A 51 7.88 -6.25 -19.83
N GLY A 52 7.18 -6.87 -18.87
CA GLY A 52 7.67 -8.03 -18.09
C GLY A 52 8.15 -7.70 -16.67
N GLY A 53 8.00 -6.46 -16.20
CA GLY A 53 8.35 -6.05 -14.85
C GLY A 53 7.31 -6.40 -13.79
N PRO A 54 7.48 -5.90 -12.55
CA PRO A 54 6.55 -6.15 -11.47
C PRO A 54 5.13 -5.68 -11.79
N ARG A 55 4.15 -6.39 -11.25
CA ARG A 55 2.74 -6.08 -11.48
C ARG A 55 2.37 -4.69 -10.99
N ALA A 56 1.67 -3.92 -11.82
CA ALA A 56 1.18 -2.59 -11.49
C ALA A 56 -0.09 -2.25 -12.29
N ALA A 57 -1.09 -1.71 -11.62
CA ALA A 57 -2.32 -1.26 -12.26
C ALA A 57 -2.10 0.05 -13.01
N PRO A 58 -2.86 0.30 -14.11
CA PRO A 58 -2.83 1.59 -14.79
C PRO A 58 -3.36 2.72 -13.90
N GLY A 59 -3.04 3.95 -14.27
CA GLY A 59 -3.47 5.13 -13.53
C GLY A 59 -4.98 5.21 -13.38
N GLY A 60 -5.44 5.56 -12.18
CA GLY A 60 -6.84 5.61 -11.82
C GLY A 60 -7.47 4.29 -11.39
N LEU A 61 -6.72 3.19 -11.42
CA LEU A 61 -7.22 1.85 -11.11
C LEU A 61 -6.54 1.21 -9.89
N SER A 62 -5.76 1.96 -9.15
CA SER A 62 -5.06 1.48 -7.95
C SER A 62 -5.51 2.25 -6.71
N PRO A 63 -5.67 1.59 -5.55
CA PRO A 63 -5.95 2.28 -4.30
C PRO A 63 -4.85 3.27 -3.89
N HIS A 64 -3.61 3.10 -4.36
CA HIS A 64 -2.54 4.09 -4.19
C HIS A 64 -2.91 5.43 -4.82
N ASN A 65 -3.71 5.45 -5.88
CA ASN A 65 -4.08 6.68 -6.59
C ASN A 65 -5.04 7.58 -5.80
N ILE A 66 -5.71 7.06 -4.79
CA ILE A 66 -6.60 7.84 -3.92
C ILE A 66 -6.08 7.91 -2.49
N GLY A 67 -4.84 7.49 -2.26
CA GLY A 67 -4.23 7.53 -0.94
C GLY A 67 -4.82 6.52 0.05
N GLU A 68 -5.33 5.40 -0.41
CA GLU A 68 -5.94 4.35 0.42
C GLU A 68 -5.17 3.03 0.34
N ALA A 69 -3.88 3.10 0.01
CA ALA A 69 -2.98 1.96 0.09
C ALA A 69 -1.56 2.39 0.44
N ILE A 70 -0.84 1.51 1.09
CA ILE A 70 0.60 1.60 1.34
C ILE A 70 1.24 0.26 1.03
N ASP A 71 2.55 0.29 0.79
CA ASP A 71 3.39 -0.90 0.81
C ASP A 71 4.38 -0.81 1.97
N VAL A 72 4.59 -1.93 2.63
CA VAL A 72 5.49 -2.04 3.78
C VAL A 72 6.44 -3.20 3.61
N VAL A 73 7.57 -3.12 4.28
CA VAL A 73 8.50 -4.22 4.40
C VAL A 73 8.98 -4.37 5.83
N HIS A 74 9.17 -5.60 6.26
CA HIS A 74 9.75 -5.89 7.57
C HIS A 74 11.21 -5.45 7.60
N ASP A 75 11.61 -4.80 8.69
CA ASP A 75 12.98 -4.40 8.92
C ASP A 75 13.56 -5.25 10.05
N SER A 76 14.49 -6.13 9.70
CA SER A 76 15.09 -7.06 10.65
C SER A 76 16.25 -6.47 11.46
N SER A 77 16.58 -5.18 11.22
CA SER A 77 17.65 -4.49 11.93
C SER A 77 17.16 -3.84 13.23
N ASP A 78 18.11 -3.36 14.04
CA ASP A 78 17.82 -2.54 15.23
C ASP A 78 17.51 -1.07 14.86
N LYS A 79 17.77 -0.67 13.60
CA LYS A 79 17.54 0.69 13.13
C LYS A 79 16.56 0.67 11.96
N PRO A 80 15.39 1.32 12.09
CA PRO A 80 14.41 1.35 11.01
C PRO A 80 15.00 1.81 9.68
N GLY A 81 14.65 1.09 8.59
CA GLY A 81 15.07 1.41 7.24
C GLY A 81 16.44 0.90 6.83
N THR A 82 17.13 0.12 7.67
CA THR A 82 18.49 -0.31 7.38
C THR A 82 18.63 -1.76 6.92
N GLN A 83 17.66 -2.62 7.17
CA GLN A 83 17.70 -4.01 6.72
C GLN A 83 16.30 -4.51 6.37
N MET A 84 15.91 -4.31 5.13
CA MET A 84 14.61 -4.74 4.62
C MET A 84 14.60 -6.25 4.39
N ASP A 85 13.64 -6.92 4.99
CA ASP A 85 13.50 -8.37 4.96
C ASP A 85 12.20 -8.76 4.27
N TRP A 86 12.32 -9.30 3.07
CA TRP A 86 11.20 -9.74 2.25
C TRP A 86 10.83 -11.21 2.46
N ASP A 87 11.47 -11.88 3.38
CA ASP A 87 11.15 -13.28 3.71
C ASP A 87 9.83 -13.36 4.47
N VAL A 88 8.76 -13.65 3.74
CA VAL A 88 7.40 -13.72 4.28
C VAL A 88 7.19 -14.89 5.24
N SER A 89 8.12 -15.82 5.35
CA SER A 89 8.09 -16.87 6.38
C SER A 89 8.49 -16.36 7.76
N HIS A 90 9.09 -15.16 7.85
CA HIS A 90 9.43 -14.56 9.12
C HIS A 90 8.17 -14.25 9.94
N ASP A 91 8.25 -14.44 11.25
CA ASP A 91 7.13 -14.24 12.18
C ASP A 91 6.50 -12.84 12.11
N ALA A 92 7.29 -11.82 11.75
CA ALA A 92 6.78 -10.47 11.57
C ALA A 92 5.65 -10.38 10.54
N TRP A 93 5.82 -11.04 9.39
CA TRP A 93 4.82 -11.05 8.34
C TRP A 93 3.54 -11.76 8.76
N LYS A 94 3.67 -12.88 9.46
CA LYS A 94 2.52 -13.57 10.03
C LYS A 94 1.76 -12.68 11.00
N TRP A 95 2.49 -11.99 11.87
CA TRP A 95 1.88 -11.04 12.80
C TRP A 95 1.10 -9.96 12.05
N LEU A 96 1.71 -9.39 11.01
CA LEU A 96 1.08 -8.33 10.21
C LEU A 96 -0.22 -8.82 9.56
N PHE A 97 -0.17 -9.96 8.88
CA PHE A 97 -1.36 -10.50 8.20
C PHE A 97 -2.48 -10.80 9.19
N ASP A 98 -2.17 -11.38 10.34
CA ASP A 98 -3.16 -11.66 11.38
C ASP A 98 -3.75 -10.37 11.96
N ALA A 99 -2.93 -9.35 12.19
CA ALA A 99 -3.38 -8.06 12.70
C ALA A 99 -4.30 -7.34 11.71
N ILE A 100 -3.95 -7.35 10.42
CA ILE A 100 -4.78 -6.77 9.36
C ILE A 100 -6.11 -7.52 9.26
N LYS A 101 -6.08 -8.84 9.31
CA LYS A 101 -7.30 -9.67 9.24
C LYS A 101 -8.29 -9.35 10.36
N ARG A 102 -7.79 -9.00 11.55
CA ARG A 102 -8.61 -8.61 12.69
C ARG A 102 -9.05 -7.16 12.64
N HIS A 103 -8.43 -6.34 11.81
CA HIS A 103 -8.73 -4.91 11.74
C HIS A 103 -10.02 -4.67 10.93
N PRO A 104 -10.97 -3.86 11.47
CA PRO A 104 -12.27 -3.66 10.81
C PRO A 104 -12.21 -2.82 9.54
N ARG A 105 -11.12 -2.11 9.28
CA ARG A 105 -11.00 -1.16 8.17
C ARG A 105 -9.82 -1.40 7.24
N LEU A 106 -9.02 -2.46 7.47
CA LEU A 106 -7.83 -2.74 6.65
C LEU A 106 -7.93 -4.09 5.95
N HIS A 107 -7.26 -4.21 4.81
CA HIS A 107 -7.18 -5.41 4.01
C HIS A 107 -5.75 -5.58 3.47
N SER A 108 -5.23 -6.82 3.50
CA SER A 108 -3.90 -7.11 2.96
C SER A 108 -3.96 -7.50 1.48
N GLY A 109 -2.81 -7.44 0.82
CA GLY A 109 -2.68 -7.88 -0.56
C GLY A 109 -2.53 -9.39 -0.75
N LEU A 110 -2.68 -10.21 0.29
CA LEU A 110 -2.50 -11.66 0.20
C LEU A 110 -3.42 -12.32 -0.83
N SER A 111 -4.67 -11.86 -0.92
CA SER A 111 -5.66 -12.44 -1.82
C SER A 111 -5.34 -12.24 -3.31
N PHE A 112 -4.40 -11.35 -3.63
CA PHE A 112 -3.97 -11.08 -5.00
C PHE A 112 -2.44 -11.11 -5.16
N ASN A 113 -1.74 -11.87 -4.29
CA ASN A 113 -0.30 -12.12 -4.36
C ASN A 113 0.57 -10.85 -4.29
N ASP A 114 0.12 -9.85 -3.54
CA ASP A 114 0.88 -8.62 -3.30
C ASP A 114 1.13 -8.46 -1.80
N THR A 115 2.08 -9.20 -1.27
CA THR A 115 2.32 -9.34 0.17
C THR A 115 2.66 -8.05 0.91
N PRO A 116 3.40 -7.08 0.36
CA PRO A 116 3.68 -5.83 1.07
C PRO A 116 2.49 -4.87 1.14
N HIS A 117 1.44 -5.12 0.39
CA HIS A 117 0.33 -4.20 0.18
C HIS A 117 -0.68 -4.22 1.33
N ILE A 118 -1.04 -3.04 1.82
CA ILE A 118 -2.14 -2.83 2.76
C ILE A 118 -3.07 -1.77 2.18
N GLU A 119 -4.36 -2.06 2.11
CA GLU A 119 -5.34 -1.13 1.57
C GLU A 119 -6.53 -0.94 2.52
N SER A 120 -7.33 0.10 2.28
CA SER A 120 -8.57 0.32 2.98
C SER A 120 -9.59 -0.77 2.64
N LEU A 121 -10.21 -1.35 3.66
CA LEU A 121 -11.28 -2.33 3.46
C LEU A 121 -12.49 -1.72 2.76
N LYS A 122 -12.73 -0.43 2.96
CA LYS A 122 -13.77 0.32 2.24
C LYS A 122 -13.52 0.26 0.74
N PHE A 123 -12.28 0.52 0.31
CA PHE A 123 -11.91 0.40 -1.10
C PHE A 123 -12.11 -1.03 -1.60
N THR A 124 -11.69 -2.01 -0.82
CA THR A 124 -11.82 -3.43 -1.16
C THR A 124 -13.28 -3.85 -1.38
N ARG A 125 -14.22 -3.32 -0.59
CA ARG A 125 -15.65 -3.62 -0.74
C ARG A 125 -16.28 -2.97 -1.95
N ASP A 126 -15.83 -1.75 -2.27
CA ASP A 126 -16.45 -0.92 -3.31
C ASP A 126 -15.85 -1.14 -4.70
N LYS A 127 -14.76 -1.89 -4.79
CA LYS A 127 -14.05 -2.09 -6.03
C LYS A 127 -14.62 -3.22 -6.88
N LYS A 128 -14.44 -3.06 -8.19
CA LYS A 128 -14.61 -4.15 -9.15
C LYS A 128 -13.23 -4.50 -9.72
N ARG A 129 -12.99 -5.78 -9.91
CA ARG A 129 -11.75 -6.24 -10.53
C ARG A 129 -11.88 -6.27 -12.04
N HIS A 130 -10.81 -5.83 -12.71
CA HIS A 130 -10.62 -6.07 -14.14
C HIS A 130 -10.12 -7.50 -14.39
N ALA A 131 -10.18 -7.94 -15.65
CA ALA A 131 -9.71 -9.26 -16.03
C ALA A 131 -8.21 -9.48 -15.75
N ASP A 132 -7.41 -8.43 -15.75
CA ASP A 132 -5.98 -8.48 -15.40
C ASP A 132 -5.72 -8.50 -13.89
N GLY A 133 -6.78 -8.44 -13.07
CA GLY A 133 -6.70 -8.44 -11.61
C GLY A 133 -6.53 -7.05 -10.99
N SER A 134 -6.42 -5.99 -11.78
CA SER A 134 -6.41 -4.62 -11.27
C SER A 134 -7.78 -4.21 -10.75
N TYR A 135 -7.83 -3.12 -9.97
CA TYR A 135 -9.05 -2.64 -9.37
C TYR A 135 -9.62 -1.45 -10.12
N TYR A 136 -10.95 -1.39 -10.22
CA TYR A 136 -11.65 -0.24 -10.76
C TYR A 136 -11.92 0.78 -9.66
N ILE A 137 -11.51 2.03 -9.88
CA ILE A 137 -11.83 3.16 -9.00
C ILE A 137 -13.09 3.83 -9.54
N PRO A 138 -14.15 4.00 -8.71
CA PRO A 138 -15.35 4.70 -9.13
C PRO A 138 -15.02 6.09 -9.70
N VAL A 139 -15.71 6.48 -10.77
CA VAL A 139 -15.46 7.74 -11.47
C VAL A 139 -15.51 8.95 -10.53
N GLN A 140 -16.42 8.95 -9.54
CA GLN A 140 -16.53 10.02 -8.57
C GLN A 140 -15.27 10.21 -7.72
N ASN A 141 -14.38 9.23 -7.65
CA ASN A 141 -13.14 9.33 -6.89
C ASN A 141 -11.96 9.79 -7.75
N LEU A 142 -12.09 9.81 -9.07
CA LEU A 142 -10.99 10.15 -9.96
C LEU A 142 -10.53 11.60 -9.81
N HIS A 143 -11.39 12.51 -9.41
CA HIS A 143 -11.03 13.91 -9.19
C HIS A 143 -10.02 14.11 -8.07
N TYR A 144 -9.93 13.19 -7.12
CA TYR A 144 -8.92 13.26 -6.06
C TYR A 144 -7.50 13.07 -6.59
N LEU A 145 -7.35 12.37 -7.71
CA LEU A 145 -6.04 12.10 -8.30
C LEU A 145 -5.31 13.38 -8.73
N GLU A 146 -6.06 14.41 -9.09
CA GLU A 146 -5.51 15.69 -9.55
C GLU A 146 -5.20 16.65 -8.40
N LYS A 147 -5.83 16.44 -7.24
CA LYS A 147 -5.76 17.37 -6.10
C LYS A 147 -4.83 16.94 -4.99
N ARG A 148 -4.47 15.67 -4.91
CA ARG A 148 -3.59 15.17 -3.86
C ARG A 148 -2.14 15.33 -4.25
N PRO A 149 -1.28 15.77 -3.32
CA PRO A 149 0.15 15.77 -3.58
C PRO A 149 0.65 14.33 -3.73
N GLU A 150 1.61 14.15 -4.63
CA GLU A 150 2.29 12.88 -4.79
C GLU A 150 3.21 12.63 -3.61
N THR A 151 3.16 11.45 -3.01
CA THR A 151 4.12 11.06 -1.98
C THR A 151 5.48 10.82 -2.63
N ARG A 152 6.54 11.21 -1.93
CA ARG A 152 7.91 11.08 -2.44
C ARG A 152 8.65 10.02 -1.64
N SER A 153 9.36 9.14 -2.35
CA SER A 153 10.35 8.28 -1.72
C SER A 153 11.49 9.14 -1.18
N VAL A 154 11.90 8.84 0.01
CA VAL A 154 13.00 9.55 0.67
C VAL A 154 14.34 8.85 0.38
#